data_ef652a3f70b2742a0f86c800a97bdbac
#
_entry.id   ef652a3f70b2742a0f86c800a97bdbac
#
_cell.length_a   1.000
_cell.length_b   1.000
_cell.length_c   1.000
_cell.angle_alpha   90.00
_cell.angle_beta   90.00
_cell.angle_gamma   90.00
#
_symmetry.space_group_name_H-M   'P 1'
#
loop_
_entity.id
_entity.type
_entity.pdbx_description
1 polymer ?
#
loop_
_entity_poly.entity_id
_entity_poly.type
_entity_poly.pdbx_seq_one_letter_code
_entity_poly.pdbx_strand_id
1 'polypeptide(L)'
;MTNEMKTLVKAKPEPGLWMETRPVPEIGPDDVLIKIHKTGICGTDIHIWNWDDWAQKAVPVPLVTGHEFAGEIVEIGKNVEGLSIGQRCSGEGHLIGKTSRQSRSGKFHLDPETRGIGVNEPGAFAQYLRLPAFNVVPLPDAIDDEIGAILDPLGNAVHTALSFDLIGEDVLITGAGPIGIMAAAVARHVGARHVVITD
;
A
#
# COMPACT_ATOMS: atom_id res chain seq x y z
N MET A 1 26.89 5.69 -10.35
CA MET A 1 26.01 5.01 -9.40
C MET A 1 25.52 3.76 -10.08
N THR A 2 25.54 2.61 -9.43
CA THR A 2 25.02 1.37 -10.01
C THR A 2 23.52 1.58 -10.22
N ASN A 3 23.06 1.42 -11.47
CA ASN A 3 21.65 1.56 -11.83
C ASN A 3 20.84 0.31 -11.40
N GLU A 4 21.25 -0.31 -10.30
CA GLU A 4 20.72 -1.56 -9.76
C GLU A 4 20.34 -1.42 -8.29
N MET A 5 19.33 -2.16 -7.88
CA MET A 5 18.80 -2.20 -6.52
C MET A 5 18.58 -3.62 -6.02
N LYS A 6 18.66 -3.82 -4.71
CA LYS A 6 18.25 -5.07 -4.06
C LYS A 6 16.73 -5.11 -3.94
N THR A 7 16.15 -6.28 -4.22
CA THR A 7 14.70 -6.51 -4.21
C THR A 7 14.39 -7.88 -3.63
N LEU A 8 13.22 -8.01 -3.03
CA LEU A 8 12.67 -9.31 -2.64
C LEU A 8 11.58 -9.71 -3.65
N VAL A 9 11.80 -10.82 -4.33
CA VAL A 9 11.06 -11.20 -5.54
C VAL A 9 10.36 -12.53 -5.35
N LYS A 10 9.10 -12.62 -5.79
CA LYS A 10 8.46 -13.89 -6.11
C LYS A 10 9.02 -14.38 -7.44
N ALA A 11 10.17 -15.05 -7.40
CA ALA A 11 10.90 -15.44 -8.62
C ALA A 11 10.38 -16.73 -9.25
N LYS A 12 9.72 -17.58 -8.45
CA LYS A 12 9.26 -18.91 -8.87
C LYS A 12 7.85 -19.20 -8.34
N PRO A 13 7.06 -20.03 -9.04
CA PRO A 13 5.71 -20.46 -8.63
C PRO A 13 5.77 -21.57 -7.56
N GLU A 14 6.42 -21.31 -6.44
CA GLU A 14 6.61 -22.20 -5.29
C GLU A 14 6.71 -21.39 -4.00
N PRO A 15 6.54 -21.98 -2.80
CA PRO A 15 6.72 -21.26 -1.54
C PRO A 15 8.08 -20.58 -1.43
N GLY A 16 8.09 -19.34 -0.91
CA GLY A 16 9.30 -18.54 -0.70
C GLY A 16 9.32 -17.22 -1.47
N LEU A 17 10.25 -16.35 -1.10
CA LEU A 17 10.66 -15.13 -1.78
C LEU A 17 12.19 -15.12 -1.87
N TRP A 18 12.72 -14.53 -2.93
CA TRP A 18 14.17 -14.56 -3.21
C TRP A 18 14.73 -13.14 -3.28
N MET A 19 15.90 -12.97 -2.66
CA MET A 19 16.65 -11.73 -2.79
C MET A 19 17.33 -11.70 -4.16
N GLU A 20 17.03 -10.69 -4.96
CA GLU A 20 17.61 -10.48 -6.28
C GLU A 20 18.14 -9.05 -6.44
N THR A 21 19.01 -8.86 -7.42
CA THR A 21 19.40 -7.54 -7.91
C THR A 21 18.62 -7.25 -9.19
N ARG A 22 17.95 -6.10 -9.24
CA ARG A 22 17.15 -5.65 -10.37
C ARG A 22 17.52 -4.22 -10.76
N PRO A 23 17.28 -3.80 -12.00
CA PRO A 23 17.42 -2.39 -12.36
C PRO A 23 16.52 -1.50 -11.49
N VAL A 24 17.01 -0.30 -11.16
CA VAL A 24 16.15 0.76 -10.60
C VAL A 24 15.10 1.11 -11.66
N PRO A 25 13.80 1.18 -11.31
CA PRO A 25 12.76 1.45 -12.30
C PRO A 25 12.89 2.86 -12.89
N GLU A 26 12.72 2.98 -14.18
CA GLU A 26 12.58 4.26 -14.85
C GLU A 26 11.17 4.83 -14.61
N ILE A 27 11.07 6.13 -14.35
CA ILE A 27 9.78 6.80 -14.13
C ILE A 27 9.21 7.34 -15.44
N GLY A 28 7.89 7.31 -15.53
CA GLY A 28 7.13 7.99 -16.58
C GLY A 28 6.94 9.49 -16.26
N PRO A 29 6.33 10.24 -17.19
CA PRO A 29 6.13 11.67 -17.02
C PRO A 29 5.20 12.05 -15.83
N ASP A 30 4.34 11.14 -15.39
CA ASP A 30 3.35 11.34 -14.32
C ASP A 30 3.70 10.56 -13.03
N ASP A 31 4.90 9.97 -12.98
CA ASP A 31 5.35 9.13 -11.89
C ASP A 31 6.38 9.84 -11.01
N VAL A 32 6.61 9.28 -9.83
CA VAL A 32 7.75 9.58 -8.97
C VAL A 32 8.58 8.33 -8.72
N LEU A 33 9.87 8.52 -8.39
CA LEU A 33 10.72 7.49 -7.83
C LEU A 33 10.85 7.73 -6.33
N ILE A 34 10.51 6.72 -5.54
CA ILE A 34 10.56 6.76 -4.08
C ILE A 34 11.70 5.86 -3.62
N LYS A 35 12.62 6.40 -2.83
CA LYS A 35 13.60 5.62 -2.07
C LYS A 35 12.92 5.09 -0.82
N ILE A 36 12.80 3.78 -0.71
CA ILE A 36 12.11 3.13 0.40
C ILE A 36 12.97 3.15 1.65
N HIS A 37 12.38 3.57 2.76
CA HIS A 37 13.01 3.61 4.08
C HIS A 37 12.50 2.47 4.98
N LYS A 38 11.19 2.23 5.00
CA LYS A 38 10.52 1.22 5.83
C LYS A 38 9.44 0.53 5.03
N THR A 39 9.20 -0.74 5.36
CA THR A 39 8.09 -1.53 4.80
C THR A 39 7.40 -2.32 5.90
N GLY A 40 6.07 -2.47 5.77
CA GLY A 40 5.28 -3.42 6.54
C GLY A 40 5.20 -4.78 5.83
N ILE A 41 4.81 -5.80 6.58
CA ILE A 41 4.50 -7.14 6.04
C ILE A 41 3.01 -7.39 6.25
N CYS A 42 2.26 -7.51 5.17
CA CYS A 42 0.84 -7.80 5.16
C CYS A 42 0.57 -9.31 5.17
N GLY A 43 -0.64 -9.70 5.58
CA GLY A 43 -1.14 -11.07 5.38
C GLY A 43 -1.11 -11.51 3.92
N THR A 44 -1.30 -10.57 2.99
CA THR A 44 -1.16 -10.80 1.54
C THR A 44 0.25 -11.28 1.17
N ASP A 45 1.30 -10.75 1.78
CA ASP A 45 2.68 -11.20 1.54
C ASP A 45 2.89 -12.63 2.05
N ILE A 46 2.20 -13.04 3.11
CA ILE A 46 2.22 -14.42 3.62
C ILE A 46 1.52 -15.38 2.63
N HIS A 47 0.39 -14.98 2.04
CA HIS A 47 -0.27 -15.73 0.96
C HIS A 47 0.68 -15.92 -0.24
N ILE A 48 1.37 -14.85 -0.65
CA ILE A 48 2.36 -14.88 -1.74
C ILE A 48 3.55 -15.78 -1.38
N TRP A 49 4.05 -15.66 -0.13
CA TRP A 49 5.12 -16.54 0.36
C TRP A 49 4.71 -18.01 0.27
N ASN A 50 3.55 -18.37 0.81
CA ASN A 50 3.04 -19.74 0.84
C ASN A 50 2.65 -20.29 -0.54
N TRP A 51 2.48 -19.41 -1.52
CA TRP A 51 2.05 -19.73 -2.87
C TRP A 51 0.73 -20.50 -2.90
N ASP A 52 -0.24 -20.04 -2.13
CA ASP A 52 -1.56 -20.65 -2.03
C ASP A 52 -2.43 -20.45 -3.29
N ASP A 53 -3.64 -20.99 -3.28
CA ASP A 53 -4.55 -20.97 -4.42
C ASP A 53 -4.91 -19.56 -4.91
N TRP A 54 -4.92 -18.57 -4.01
CA TRP A 54 -5.14 -17.17 -4.36
C TRP A 54 -3.90 -16.58 -5.04
N ALA A 55 -2.74 -16.77 -4.44
CA ALA A 55 -1.48 -16.23 -4.98
C ALA A 55 -1.18 -16.79 -6.37
N GLN A 56 -1.45 -18.08 -6.60
CA GLN A 56 -1.29 -18.74 -7.90
C GLN A 56 -2.14 -18.12 -9.02
N LYS A 57 -3.27 -17.52 -8.68
CA LYS A 57 -4.19 -16.89 -9.64
C LYS A 57 -3.92 -15.39 -9.82
N ALA A 58 -3.50 -14.72 -8.76
CA ALA A 58 -3.42 -13.25 -8.70
C ALA A 58 -2.03 -12.70 -9.03
N VAL A 59 -0.97 -13.48 -8.74
CA VAL A 59 0.41 -12.97 -8.74
C VAL A 59 1.18 -13.46 -9.96
N PRO A 60 1.61 -12.57 -10.87
CA PRO A 60 2.50 -12.94 -11.96
C PRO A 60 3.90 -13.26 -11.41
N VAL A 61 4.57 -14.21 -12.05
CA VAL A 61 5.95 -14.58 -11.71
C VAL A 61 6.85 -14.30 -12.90
N PRO A 62 7.95 -13.54 -12.76
CA PRO A 62 8.51 -12.98 -11.51
C PRO A 62 7.90 -11.62 -11.13
N LEU A 63 7.78 -11.34 -9.81
CA LEU A 63 7.25 -10.07 -9.29
C LEU A 63 8.03 -9.60 -8.05
N VAL A 64 8.38 -8.31 -7.97
CA VAL A 64 8.81 -7.66 -6.72
C VAL A 64 7.57 -7.48 -5.84
N THR A 65 7.60 -7.99 -4.62
CA THR A 65 6.45 -7.98 -3.70
C THR A 65 6.46 -6.78 -2.73
N GLY A 66 5.50 -6.72 -1.79
CA GLY A 66 5.36 -5.66 -0.78
C GLY A 66 4.54 -4.46 -1.25
N HIS A 67 3.67 -3.94 -0.38
CA HIS A 67 2.75 -2.84 -0.71
C HIS A 67 2.54 -1.84 0.43
N GLU A 68 3.08 -2.12 1.60
CA GLU A 68 3.08 -1.24 2.77
C GLU A 68 4.45 -0.58 2.88
N PHE A 69 4.54 0.75 2.79
CA PHE A 69 5.84 1.42 2.77
C PHE A 69 5.80 2.88 3.23
N ALA A 70 6.97 3.38 3.64
CA ALA A 70 7.29 4.79 3.74
C ALA A 70 8.67 5.04 3.10
N GLY A 71 8.86 6.22 2.55
CA GLY A 71 10.10 6.61 1.90
C GLY A 71 10.18 8.08 1.56
N GLU A 72 11.11 8.40 0.69
CA GLU A 72 11.42 9.78 0.25
C GLU A 72 11.42 9.84 -1.27
N ILE A 73 10.80 10.87 -1.84
CA ILE A 73 10.80 11.13 -3.28
C ILE A 73 12.21 11.55 -3.71
N VAL A 74 12.82 10.82 -4.64
CA VAL A 74 14.17 11.08 -5.15
C VAL A 74 14.19 11.52 -6.62
N GLU A 75 13.11 11.27 -7.37
CA GLU A 75 12.94 11.73 -8.74
C GLU A 75 11.47 12.01 -9.04
N ILE A 76 11.20 12.98 -9.91
CA ILE A 76 9.85 13.47 -10.24
C ILE A 76 9.71 13.54 -11.76
N GLY A 77 8.64 12.98 -12.30
CA GLY A 77 8.27 13.08 -13.70
C GLY A 77 7.87 14.51 -14.09
N LYS A 78 8.09 14.83 -15.36
CA LYS A 78 7.93 16.21 -15.87
C LYS A 78 6.53 16.83 -15.76
N ASN A 79 5.49 16.01 -15.62
CA ASN A 79 4.11 16.45 -15.47
C ASN A 79 3.63 16.48 -14.01
N VAL A 80 4.49 16.09 -13.06
CA VAL A 80 4.11 16.01 -11.65
C VAL A 80 4.15 17.40 -11.03
N GLU A 81 3.04 17.79 -10.42
CA GLU A 81 2.89 19.05 -9.68
C GLU A 81 2.57 18.76 -8.20
N GLY A 82 2.91 19.69 -7.32
CA GLY A 82 2.57 19.66 -5.90
C GLY A 82 3.40 18.70 -5.04
N LEU A 83 4.37 17.98 -5.63
CA LEU A 83 5.34 17.14 -4.91
C LEU A 83 6.76 17.67 -5.07
N SER A 84 7.66 17.32 -4.15
CA SER A 84 9.06 17.80 -4.15
C SER A 84 10.05 16.66 -3.89
N ILE A 85 11.23 16.74 -4.50
CA ILE A 85 12.36 15.86 -4.16
C ILE A 85 12.73 16.11 -2.69
N GLY A 86 13.01 15.04 -1.94
CA GLY A 86 13.27 15.08 -0.50
C GLY A 86 11.99 15.01 0.34
N GLN A 87 10.81 15.05 -0.26
CA GLN A 87 9.55 14.94 0.45
C GLN A 87 9.31 13.51 0.91
N ARG A 88 9.05 13.34 2.23
CA ARG A 88 8.67 12.05 2.79
C ARG A 88 7.25 11.69 2.40
N CYS A 89 7.02 10.43 2.07
CA CYS A 89 5.73 9.93 1.63
C CYS A 89 5.50 8.46 1.97
N SER A 90 4.24 8.10 1.96
CA SER A 90 3.70 6.75 1.74
C SER A 90 2.90 6.78 0.43
N GLY A 91 2.05 5.81 0.20
CA GLY A 91 1.22 5.81 -1.00
C GLY A 91 0.04 4.85 -0.93
N GLU A 92 -0.93 5.12 -1.80
CA GLU A 92 -2.04 4.22 -2.08
C GLU A 92 -1.56 3.15 -3.09
N GLY A 93 -1.56 1.90 -2.65
CA GLY A 93 -1.04 0.76 -3.44
C GLY A 93 -1.93 0.32 -4.59
N HIS A 94 -3.16 0.83 -4.70
CA HIS A 94 -4.11 0.44 -5.74
C HIS A 94 -4.05 1.40 -6.95
N LEU A 95 -3.51 0.90 -8.05
CA LEU A 95 -3.41 1.63 -9.31
C LEU A 95 -4.71 1.46 -10.11
N ILE A 96 -5.44 2.55 -10.28
CA ILE A 96 -6.77 2.55 -10.91
C ILE A 96 -6.72 2.70 -12.42
N GLY A 97 -7.72 2.17 -13.12
CA GLY A 97 -7.85 2.23 -14.58
C GLY A 97 -8.45 3.52 -15.13
N LYS A 98 -8.71 4.57 -14.37
CA LYS A 98 -9.16 5.94 -14.75
C LYS A 98 -10.37 6.06 -15.70
N THR A 99 -10.75 5.00 -16.46
CA THR A 99 -11.77 5.05 -17.53
C THR A 99 -13.11 4.42 -17.14
N SER A 100 -13.15 3.58 -16.11
CA SER A 100 -14.36 2.93 -15.65
C SER A 100 -15.40 3.93 -15.13
N ARG A 101 -16.67 3.51 -15.08
CA ARG A 101 -17.75 4.31 -14.49
C ARG A 101 -17.46 4.64 -13.02
N GLN A 102 -16.88 3.68 -12.30
CA GLN A 102 -16.51 3.81 -10.89
C GLN A 102 -15.44 4.89 -10.70
N SER A 103 -14.34 4.82 -11.44
CA SER A 103 -13.27 5.82 -11.39
C SER A 103 -13.77 7.22 -11.77
N ARG A 104 -14.60 7.34 -12.81
CA ARG A 104 -15.19 8.63 -13.23
C ARG A 104 -16.14 9.22 -12.19
N SER A 105 -16.70 8.41 -11.29
CA SER A 105 -17.56 8.86 -10.18
C SER A 105 -16.80 9.02 -8.85
N GLY A 106 -15.47 8.94 -8.84
CA GLY A 106 -14.65 9.04 -7.63
C GLY A 106 -14.68 7.81 -6.72
N LYS A 107 -15.29 6.71 -7.17
CA LYS A 107 -15.36 5.45 -6.44
C LYS A 107 -14.18 4.54 -6.81
N PHE A 108 -12.96 5.02 -6.56
CA PHE A 108 -11.71 4.36 -6.99
C PHE A 108 -11.55 2.94 -6.42
N HIS A 109 -11.97 2.71 -5.18
CA HIS A 109 -11.95 1.41 -4.51
C HIS A 109 -12.88 0.35 -5.17
N LEU A 110 -13.76 0.75 -6.09
CA LEU A 110 -14.64 -0.14 -6.86
C LEU A 110 -14.23 -0.25 -8.33
N ASP A 111 -13.07 0.27 -8.71
CA ASP A 111 -12.61 0.19 -10.10
C ASP A 111 -12.26 -1.26 -10.47
N PRO A 112 -12.91 -1.85 -11.49
CA PRO A 112 -12.65 -3.22 -11.91
C PRO A 112 -11.28 -3.44 -12.57
N GLU A 113 -10.60 -2.36 -12.96
CA GLU A 113 -9.27 -2.39 -13.59
C GLU A 113 -8.14 -2.15 -12.58
N THR A 114 -8.46 -2.10 -11.29
CA THR A 114 -7.46 -1.89 -10.22
C THR A 114 -6.38 -2.97 -10.24
N ARG A 115 -5.13 -2.51 -10.15
CA ARG A 115 -3.95 -3.37 -9.97
C ARG A 115 -3.20 -2.96 -8.71
N GLY A 116 -2.78 -3.94 -7.92
CA GLY A 116 -2.07 -3.71 -6.66
C GLY A 116 -0.55 -3.78 -6.83
N ILE A 117 0.19 -2.77 -6.33
CA ILE A 117 1.64 -2.90 -6.19
C ILE A 117 1.96 -4.07 -5.27
N GLY A 118 3.04 -4.80 -5.56
CA GLY A 118 3.43 -5.99 -4.79
C GLY A 118 2.53 -7.22 -4.97
N VAL A 119 1.43 -7.11 -5.75
CA VAL A 119 0.49 -8.20 -6.03
C VAL A 119 0.45 -8.56 -7.51
N ASN A 120 0.24 -7.58 -8.39
CA ASN A 120 0.26 -7.75 -9.85
C ASN A 120 0.96 -6.60 -10.58
N GLU A 121 1.52 -5.67 -9.83
CA GLU A 121 2.49 -4.66 -10.26
C GLU A 121 3.71 -4.69 -9.32
N PRO A 122 4.92 -4.28 -9.78
CA PRO A 122 6.11 -4.25 -8.94
C PRO A 122 5.89 -3.46 -7.63
N GLY A 123 6.32 -4.03 -6.51
CA GLY A 123 6.07 -3.54 -5.17
C GLY A 123 7.25 -2.93 -4.43
N ALA A 124 7.05 -2.72 -3.13
CA ALA A 124 7.90 -1.93 -2.25
C ALA A 124 9.00 -2.73 -1.50
N PHE A 125 9.04 -4.06 -1.60
CA PHE A 125 10.17 -4.83 -1.06
C PHE A 125 11.42 -4.67 -1.95
N ALA A 126 11.81 -3.42 -2.13
CA ALA A 126 12.89 -2.95 -2.97
C ALA A 126 13.53 -1.70 -2.37
N GLN A 127 14.72 -1.31 -2.85
CA GLN A 127 15.32 -0.04 -2.42
C GLN A 127 14.64 1.18 -3.03
N TYR A 128 14.02 1.01 -4.20
CA TYR A 128 13.27 2.06 -4.90
C TYR A 128 11.96 1.52 -5.46
N LEU A 129 10.93 2.38 -5.43
CA LEU A 129 9.61 2.12 -5.98
C LEU A 129 9.24 3.23 -6.95
N ARG A 130 8.78 2.88 -8.15
CA ARG A 130 8.06 3.79 -9.04
C ARG A 130 6.59 3.80 -8.67
N LEU A 131 6.03 5.00 -8.47
CA LEU A 131 4.61 5.16 -8.16
C LEU A 131 4.03 6.33 -8.98
N PRO A 132 2.80 6.21 -9.53
CA PRO A 132 2.12 7.38 -10.09
C PRO A 132 1.94 8.47 -9.03
N ALA A 133 2.20 9.72 -9.39
CA ALA A 133 2.10 10.85 -8.47
C ALA A 133 0.69 10.97 -7.82
N PHE A 134 -0.35 10.56 -8.53
CA PHE A 134 -1.73 10.48 -8.02
C PHE A 134 -1.86 9.58 -6.78
N ASN A 135 -1.02 8.55 -6.67
CA ASN A 135 -1.06 7.58 -5.58
C ASN A 135 -0.15 7.97 -4.39
N VAL A 136 0.61 9.05 -4.50
CA VAL A 136 1.52 9.49 -3.43
C VAL A 136 0.75 10.16 -2.31
N VAL A 137 1.03 9.76 -1.07
CA VAL A 137 0.50 10.37 0.16
C VAL A 137 1.67 11.04 0.91
N PRO A 138 1.79 12.38 0.86
CA PRO A 138 2.81 13.09 1.61
C PRO A 138 2.67 12.88 3.12
N LEU A 139 3.78 12.63 3.81
CA LEU A 139 3.80 12.45 5.26
C LEU A 139 4.09 13.79 5.95
N PRO A 140 3.26 14.20 6.94
CA PRO A 140 3.60 15.28 7.84
C PRO A 140 4.86 14.96 8.67
N ASP A 141 5.62 15.97 9.05
CA ASP A 141 6.85 15.80 9.85
C ASP A 141 6.63 15.08 11.18
N ALA A 142 5.43 15.21 11.76
CA ALA A 142 5.04 14.57 13.02
C ALA A 142 4.85 13.04 12.89
N ILE A 143 4.74 12.50 11.67
CA ILE A 143 4.61 11.05 11.40
C ILE A 143 5.97 10.52 11.00
N ASP A 144 6.50 9.57 11.78
CA ASP A 144 7.73 8.88 11.42
C ASP A 144 7.52 7.83 10.31
N ASP A 145 8.62 7.28 9.79
CA ASP A 145 8.55 6.32 8.69
C ASP A 145 7.99 4.96 9.12
N GLU A 146 8.05 4.61 10.41
CA GLU A 146 7.47 3.37 10.93
C GLU A 146 5.95 3.43 10.92
N ILE A 147 5.38 4.56 11.37
CA ILE A 147 3.95 4.83 11.27
C ILE A 147 3.54 5.03 9.80
N GLY A 148 4.36 5.76 9.03
CA GLY A 148 4.13 5.97 7.59
C GLY A 148 4.02 4.67 6.80
N ALA A 149 4.78 3.63 7.17
CA ALA A 149 4.78 2.35 6.49
C ALA A 149 3.50 1.52 6.71
N ILE A 150 2.70 1.81 7.74
CA ILE A 150 1.47 1.08 8.05
C ILE A 150 0.19 1.88 7.71
N LEU A 151 0.30 2.91 6.87
CA LEU A 151 -0.88 3.70 6.47
C LEU A 151 -1.84 2.92 5.58
N ASP A 152 -1.38 1.92 4.84
CA ASP A 152 -2.26 1.05 4.03
C ASP A 152 -3.25 0.29 4.92
N PRO A 153 -2.85 -0.54 5.91
CA PRO A 153 -3.80 -1.19 6.81
C PRO A 153 -4.60 -0.19 7.66
N LEU A 154 -4.05 0.97 8.03
CA LEU A 154 -4.80 2.03 8.69
C LEU A 154 -5.90 2.59 7.78
N GLY A 155 -5.62 2.81 6.51
CA GLY A 155 -6.59 3.24 5.50
C GLY A 155 -7.77 2.28 5.39
N ASN A 156 -7.50 0.97 5.37
CA ASN A 156 -8.54 -0.07 5.39
C ASN A 156 -9.41 0.01 6.66
N ALA A 157 -8.80 0.20 7.82
CA ALA A 157 -9.50 0.34 9.09
C ALA A 157 -10.39 1.60 9.12
N VAL A 158 -9.87 2.74 8.68
CA VAL A 158 -10.59 4.02 8.60
C VAL A 158 -11.76 3.92 7.61
N HIS A 159 -11.51 3.41 6.39
CA HIS A 159 -12.54 3.27 5.37
C HIS A 159 -13.69 2.38 5.86
N THR A 160 -13.37 1.24 6.45
CA THR A 160 -14.36 0.29 6.97
C THR A 160 -15.17 0.90 8.12
N ALA A 161 -14.49 1.44 9.13
CA ALA A 161 -15.14 2.01 10.30
C ALA A 161 -16.07 3.18 9.91
N LEU A 162 -15.57 4.12 9.10
CA LEU A 162 -16.34 5.31 8.71
C LEU A 162 -17.40 5.07 7.60
N SER A 163 -17.54 3.84 7.13
CA SER A 163 -18.64 3.46 6.23
C SER A 163 -19.96 3.30 6.98
N PHE A 164 -19.97 3.40 8.32
CA PHE A 164 -21.11 3.26 9.21
C PHE A 164 -21.25 4.48 10.13
N ASP A 165 -22.47 4.74 10.60
CA ASP A 165 -22.74 5.73 11.63
C ASP A 165 -22.31 5.16 13.00
N LEU A 166 -21.21 5.69 13.56
CA LEU A 166 -20.61 5.18 14.79
C LEU A 166 -20.86 6.04 16.03
N ILE A 167 -21.21 7.33 15.84
CA ILE A 167 -21.35 8.28 16.96
C ILE A 167 -22.48 7.88 17.86
N GLY A 168 -22.17 7.57 19.13
CA GLY A 168 -23.15 7.15 20.13
C GLY A 168 -23.61 5.69 20.04
N GLU A 169 -23.12 4.94 19.05
CA GLU A 169 -23.49 3.54 18.81
C GLU A 169 -22.60 2.54 19.55
N ASP A 170 -23.12 1.33 19.73
CA ASP A 170 -22.36 0.18 20.21
C ASP A 170 -21.78 -0.57 19.00
N VAL A 171 -20.47 -0.75 18.99
CA VAL A 171 -19.72 -1.30 17.84
C VAL A 171 -19.10 -2.63 18.22
N LEU A 172 -19.36 -3.65 17.39
CA LEU A 172 -18.69 -4.94 17.46
C LEU A 172 -17.72 -5.06 16.28
N ILE A 173 -16.45 -5.34 16.59
CA ILE A 173 -15.41 -5.63 15.61
C ILE A 173 -15.01 -7.09 15.76
N THR A 174 -15.12 -7.86 14.69
CA THR A 174 -14.68 -9.26 14.64
C THR A 174 -13.30 -9.35 14.01
N GLY A 175 -12.34 -9.94 14.73
CA GLY A 175 -10.95 -10.05 14.35
C GLY A 175 -10.06 -9.00 15.03
N ALA A 176 -9.26 -9.42 16.02
CA ALA A 176 -8.32 -8.57 16.75
C ALA A 176 -6.92 -8.51 16.10
N GLY A 177 -6.84 -8.65 14.79
CA GLY A 177 -5.62 -8.41 14.02
C GLY A 177 -5.31 -6.91 13.88
N PRO A 178 -4.20 -6.53 13.21
CA PRO A 178 -3.76 -5.13 13.08
C PRO A 178 -4.87 -4.18 12.62
N ILE A 179 -5.62 -4.55 11.57
CA ILE A 179 -6.72 -3.71 11.04
C ILE A 179 -7.85 -3.57 12.06
N GLY A 180 -8.23 -4.66 12.74
CA GLY A 180 -9.30 -4.62 13.76
C GLY A 180 -8.93 -3.74 14.96
N ILE A 181 -7.67 -3.80 15.41
CA ILE A 181 -7.16 -2.94 16.50
C ILE A 181 -7.18 -1.46 16.07
N MET A 182 -6.75 -1.15 14.84
CA MET A 182 -6.82 0.21 14.28
C MET A 182 -8.27 0.67 14.13
N ALA A 183 -9.19 -0.19 13.66
CA ALA A 183 -10.61 0.12 13.55
C ALA A 183 -11.25 0.41 14.92
N ALA A 184 -10.85 -0.31 15.97
CA ALA A 184 -11.30 -0.05 17.34
C ALA A 184 -10.83 1.34 17.82
N ALA A 185 -9.61 1.73 17.53
CA ALA A 185 -9.08 3.07 17.82
C ALA A 185 -9.87 4.15 17.06
N VAL A 186 -10.14 3.94 15.77
CA VAL A 186 -10.97 4.86 14.96
C VAL A 186 -12.37 4.99 15.52
N ALA A 187 -13.05 3.88 15.78
CA ALA A 187 -14.41 3.87 16.34
C ALA A 187 -14.51 4.65 17.68
N ARG A 188 -13.52 4.45 18.55
CA ARG A 188 -13.41 5.21 19.81
C ARG A 188 -13.20 6.71 19.56
N HIS A 189 -12.31 7.04 18.64
CA HIS A 189 -11.97 8.44 18.33
C HIS A 189 -13.16 9.22 17.79
N VAL A 190 -13.99 8.60 16.95
CA VAL A 190 -15.16 9.26 16.35
C VAL A 190 -16.39 9.31 17.25
N GLY A 191 -16.34 8.69 18.43
CA GLY A 191 -17.40 8.83 19.45
C GLY A 191 -18.35 7.65 19.57
N ALA A 192 -17.94 6.44 19.21
CA ALA A 192 -18.70 5.24 19.53
C ALA A 192 -18.87 5.11 21.07
N ARG A 193 -20.07 4.72 21.52
CA ARG A 193 -20.41 4.57 22.94
C ARG A 193 -19.64 3.42 23.57
N HIS A 194 -19.75 2.25 23.00
CA HIS A 194 -18.98 1.07 23.40
C HIS A 194 -18.35 0.42 22.17
N VAL A 195 -17.11 -0.04 22.32
CA VAL A 195 -16.42 -0.80 21.29
C VAL A 195 -15.98 -2.13 21.88
N VAL A 196 -16.49 -3.21 21.30
CA VAL A 196 -16.12 -4.59 21.63
C VAL A 196 -15.36 -5.16 20.45
N ILE A 197 -14.22 -5.78 20.71
CA ILE A 197 -13.42 -6.47 19.69
C ILE A 197 -13.22 -7.93 20.13
N THR A 198 -13.38 -8.86 19.20
CA THR A 198 -13.19 -10.30 19.45
C THR A 198 -12.15 -10.85 18.49
N ASP A 199 -11.49 -11.91 18.91
CA ASP A 199 -10.57 -12.66 18.04
C ASP A 199 -11.29 -13.89 17.45
#